data_af050a55bb45d4f4598ae8f2ae2ed596
#
_entry.id   af050a55bb45d4f4598ae8f2ae2ed596
#
_cell.length_a   1.000
_cell.length_b   1.000
_cell.length_c   1.000
_cell.angle_alpha   90.00
_cell.angle_beta   90.00
_cell.angle_gamma   90.00
#
_symmetry.space_group_name_H-M   'P 1'
#
loop_
_entity.id
_entity.type
_entity.pdbx_description
1 polymer ?
#
loop_
_entity_poly.entity_id
_entity_poly.type
_entity_poly.pdbx_seq_one_letter_code
_entity_poly.pdbx_strand_id
1 'polypeptide(L)'
;MKFAKRELGEGRFSFVTPTALSKHAVVRNKVRRRLRAIVRSLMSIPYPPFDVVLFAYKGAEDLSFADLEAVVCELLQRAHIHFYKKTLL
;
A
#
# COMPACT_ATOMS: atom_id res chain seq x y z
N MET A 1 1.16 -5.34 7.80
CA MET A 1 1.63 -5.65 6.44
C MET A 1 2.23 -7.04 6.41
N LYS A 2 1.91 -7.81 5.39
CA LYS A 2 2.49 -9.13 5.16
C LYS A 2 3.15 -9.15 3.78
N PHE A 3 4.24 -9.89 3.65
CA PHE A 3 4.86 -10.07 2.35
C PHE A 3 5.50 -11.46 2.25
N ALA A 4 5.63 -11.95 1.02
CA ALA A 4 6.33 -13.19 0.69
C ALA A 4 7.16 -12.95 -0.57
N LYS A 5 8.39 -13.46 -0.57
CA LYS A 5 9.27 -13.32 -1.72
C LYS A 5 8.84 -14.26 -2.86
N ARG A 6 8.78 -13.74 -4.07
CA ARG A 6 8.54 -14.55 -5.27
C ARG A 6 9.88 -14.93 -5.90
N GLU A 7 10.01 -16.19 -6.27
CA GLU A 7 11.24 -16.69 -6.89
C GLU A 7 11.37 -16.28 -8.36
N LEU A 8 10.23 -16.18 -9.05
CA LEU A 8 10.19 -15.85 -10.48
C LEU A 8 9.25 -14.68 -10.74
N GLY A 9 9.71 -13.75 -11.56
CA GLY A 9 8.91 -12.62 -12.01
C GLY A 9 8.79 -11.49 -11.00
N GLU A 10 7.92 -10.54 -11.31
CA GLU A 10 7.66 -9.41 -10.43
C GLU A 10 6.64 -9.76 -9.35
N GLY A 11 6.76 -9.08 -8.22
CA GLY A 11 5.83 -9.24 -7.10
C GLY A 11 4.49 -8.58 -7.36
N ARG A 12 3.60 -8.75 -6.41
CA ARG A 12 2.25 -8.19 -6.44
C ARG A 12 1.99 -7.41 -5.18
N PHE A 13 1.16 -6.38 -5.32
CA PHE A 13 0.59 -5.66 -4.20
C PHE A 13 -0.90 -5.97 -4.12
N SER A 14 -1.34 -6.39 -2.95
CA SER A 14 -2.75 -6.63 -2.67
C SER A 14 -3.18 -5.74 -1.52
N PHE A 15 -4.43 -5.30 -1.56
CA PHE A 15 -4.96 -4.36 -0.57
C PHE A 15 -6.19 -4.97 0.07
N VAL A 16 -6.13 -5.16 1.39
CA VAL A 16 -7.24 -5.74 2.15
C VAL A 16 -7.90 -4.64 2.97
N THR A 17 -9.18 -4.41 2.69
CA THR A 17 -10.00 -3.43 3.40
C THR A 17 -11.15 -4.17 4.07
N PRO A 18 -10.92 -4.72 5.28
CA PRO A 18 -11.93 -5.55 5.93
C PRO A 18 -13.14 -4.75 6.40
N THR A 19 -14.25 -5.44 6.68
CA THR A 19 -15.45 -4.80 7.20
C THR A 19 -15.21 -4.12 8.54
N ALA A 20 -14.19 -4.55 9.30
CA ALA A 20 -13.77 -3.89 10.52
C ALA A 20 -13.29 -2.45 10.29
N LEU A 21 -12.78 -2.13 9.09
CA LEU A 21 -12.40 -0.77 8.71
C LEU A 21 -13.63 0.13 8.63
N SER A 22 -14.65 -0.33 7.91
CA SER A 22 -15.95 0.35 7.77
C SER A 22 -16.97 -0.63 7.25
N LYS A 23 -18.21 -0.50 7.70
CA LYS A 23 -19.34 -1.29 7.19
C LYS A 23 -19.74 -0.86 5.78
N HIS A 24 -19.37 0.34 5.37
CA HIS A 24 -19.74 0.90 4.08
C HIS A 24 -18.72 0.52 3.01
N ALA A 25 -19.18 -0.18 1.98
CA ALA A 25 -18.32 -0.59 0.88
C ALA A 25 -17.69 0.59 0.15
N VAL A 26 -18.39 1.72 0.05
CA VAL A 26 -17.90 2.94 -0.58
C VAL A 26 -16.63 3.44 0.13
N VAL A 27 -16.63 3.43 1.47
CA VAL A 27 -15.49 3.85 2.28
C VAL A 27 -14.32 2.89 2.08
N ARG A 28 -14.57 1.58 2.15
CA ARG A 28 -13.52 0.57 1.92
C ARG A 28 -12.90 0.70 0.53
N ASN A 29 -13.72 0.89 -0.49
CA ASN A 29 -13.24 1.05 -1.87
C ASN A 29 -12.40 2.31 -2.04
N LYS A 30 -12.77 3.41 -1.36
CA LYS A 30 -12.00 4.65 -1.39
C LYS A 30 -10.61 4.46 -0.80
N VAL A 31 -10.51 3.78 0.34
CA VAL A 31 -9.22 3.48 0.98
C VAL A 31 -8.37 2.62 0.04
N ARG A 32 -8.96 1.57 -0.53
CA ARG A 32 -8.26 0.68 -1.46
C ARG A 32 -7.70 1.43 -2.66
N ARG A 33 -8.51 2.32 -3.26
CA ARG A 33 -8.07 3.13 -4.41
C ARG A 33 -6.91 4.05 -4.04
N ARG A 34 -6.97 4.66 -2.85
CA ARG A 34 -5.89 5.52 -2.36
C ARG A 34 -4.59 4.74 -2.15
N LEU A 35 -4.68 3.56 -1.52
CA LEU A 35 -3.52 2.70 -1.32
C LEU A 35 -2.90 2.28 -2.66
N ARG A 36 -3.72 1.92 -3.63
CA ARG A 36 -3.24 1.56 -4.96
C ARG A 36 -2.55 2.72 -5.64
N ALA A 37 -3.11 3.92 -5.56
CA ALA A 37 -2.50 5.12 -6.14
C ALA A 37 -1.16 5.44 -5.48
N ILE A 38 -1.07 5.30 -4.16
CA ILE A 38 0.17 5.51 -3.40
C ILE A 38 1.25 4.55 -3.86
N VAL A 39 0.93 3.25 -3.93
CA VAL A 39 1.90 2.24 -4.37
C VAL A 39 2.38 2.53 -5.79
N ARG A 40 1.48 2.89 -6.69
CA ARG A 40 1.85 3.24 -8.07
C ARG A 40 2.79 4.43 -8.14
N SER A 41 2.63 5.40 -7.24
CA SER A 41 3.51 6.57 -7.22
C SER A 41 4.87 6.29 -6.59
N LEU A 42 4.95 5.34 -5.66
CA LEU A 42 6.18 5.01 -4.95
C LEU A 42 7.02 3.93 -5.65
N MET A 43 6.37 3.02 -6.34
CA MET A 43 7.03 1.85 -6.92
C MET A 43 7.12 1.99 -8.43
N SER A 44 8.29 1.68 -8.96
CA SER A 44 8.47 1.56 -10.41
C SER A 44 8.20 0.12 -10.86
N ILE A 45 7.74 -0.02 -12.11
CA ILE A 45 7.54 -1.33 -12.73
C ILE A 45 8.86 -1.75 -13.40
N PRO A 46 9.31 -3.01 -13.24
CA PRO A 46 8.64 -4.10 -12.52
C PRO A 46 8.73 -3.92 -11.00
N TYR A 47 7.73 -4.42 -10.30
CA TYR A 47 7.76 -4.43 -8.85
C TYR A 47 8.83 -5.39 -8.34
N PRO A 48 9.36 -5.17 -7.11
CA PRO A 48 10.31 -6.11 -6.53
C PRO A 48 9.69 -7.50 -6.38
N PRO A 49 10.51 -8.58 -6.31
CA PRO A 49 10.01 -9.96 -6.34
C PRO A 49 9.39 -10.38 -5.00
N PHE A 50 8.49 -9.58 -4.47
CA PHE A 50 7.77 -9.85 -3.23
C PHE A 50 6.28 -9.71 -3.46
N ASP A 51 5.51 -10.57 -2.82
CA ASP A 51 4.08 -10.37 -2.69
C ASP A 51 3.84 -9.57 -1.40
N VAL A 52 3.27 -8.40 -1.54
CA VAL A 52 3.00 -7.48 -0.43
C VAL A 52 1.50 -7.37 -0.25
N VAL A 53 1.04 -7.57 0.96
CA VAL A 53 -0.37 -7.38 1.32
C VAL A 53 -0.45 -6.24 2.32
N LEU A 54 -1.13 -5.17 1.94
CA LEU A 54 -1.39 -4.05 2.83
C LEU A 54 -2.78 -4.18 3.42
N PHE A 55 -2.84 -4.29 4.75
CA PHE A 55 -4.10 -4.32 5.48
C PHE A 55 -4.42 -2.95 6.01
N ALA A 56 -5.62 -2.45 5.70
CA ALA A 56 -6.10 -1.20 6.25
C ALA A 56 -6.91 -1.49 7.52
N TYR A 57 -6.52 -0.85 8.60
CA TYR A 57 -7.23 -0.94 9.87
C TYR A 57 -8.10 0.29 10.08
N LYS A 58 -9.03 0.19 11.03
CA LYS A 58 -9.92 1.29 11.38
C LYS A 58 -9.10 2.55 11.71
N GLY A 59 -9.50 3.67 11.13
CA GLY A 59 -8.77 4.94 11.21
C GLY A 59 -8.11 5.33 9.89
N ALA A 60 -7.79 4.37 9.03
CA ALA A 60 -7.18 4.67 7.74
C ALA A 60 -8.10 5.53 6.85
N GLU A 61 -9.42 5.35 6.98
CA GLU A 61 -10.42 6.12 6.25
C GLU A 61 -10.42 7.60 6.60
N ASP A 62 -9.91 7.95 7.79
CA ASP A 62 -9.87 9.33 8.28
C ASP A 62 -8.55 10.05 7.95
N LEU A 63 -7.56 9.32 7.45
CA LEU A 63 -6.28 9.91 7.07
C LEU A 63 -6.39 10.68 5.77
N SER A 64 -5.67 11.80 5.66
CA SER A 64 -5.47 12.46 4.39
C SER A 64 -4.63 11.56 3.47
N PHE A 65 -4.66 11.84 2.17
CA PHE A 65 -3.84 11.08 1.23
C PHE A 65 -2.35 11.17 1.58
N ALA A 66 -1.88 12.36 1.96
CA ALA A 66 -0.48 12.58 2.33
C ALA A 66 -0.09 11.78 3.58
N ASP A 67 -0.97 11.75 4.59
CA ASP A 67 -0.71 11.00 5.82
C ASP A 67 -0.71 9.50 5.56
N LEU A 68 -1.63 9.03 4.74
CA LEU A 68 -1.69 7.61 4.36
C LEU A 68 -0.43 7.22 3.57
N GLU A 69 0.03 8.07 2.66
CA GLU A 69 1.28 7.86 1.92
C GLU A 69 2.47 7.75 2.87
N ALA A 70 2.56 8.62 3.87
CA ALA A 70 3.63 8.59 4.85
C ALA A 70 3.64 7.26 5.63
N VAL A 71 2.47 6.76 6.01
CA VAL A 71 2.36 5.46 6.70
C VAL A 71 2.83 4.33 5.79
N VAL A 72 2.41 4.32 4.53
CA VAL A 72 2.83 3.28 3.58
C VAL A 72 4.33 3.33 3.37
N CYS A 73 4.91 4.52 3.19
CA CYS A 73 6.37 4.67 3.06
C CYS A 73 7.10 4.06 4.25
N GLU A 74 6.65 4.36 5.47
CA GLU A 74 7.27 3.84 6.68
C GLU A 74 7.20 2.32 6.75
N LEU A 75 6.04 1.74 6.42
CA LEU A 75 5.86 0.29 6.42
C LEU A 75 6.78 -0.39 5.41
N LEU A 76 6.90 0.16 4.21
CA LEU A 76 7.78 -0.39 3.19
C LEU A 76 9.25 -0.30 3.61
N GLN A 77 9.66 0.78 4.24
CA GLN A 77 11.01 0.94 4.76
C GLN A 77 11.31 -0.09 5.85
N ARG A 78 10.39 -0.30 6.77
CA ARG A 78 10.55 -1.30 7.83
C ARG A 78 10.65 -2.72 7.29
N ALA A 79 9.99 -3.00 6.19
CA ALA A 79 10.05 -4.31 5.53
C ALA A 79 11.28 -4.45 4.62
N HIS A 80 12.13 -3.44 4.55
CA HIS A 80 13.31 -3.39 3.67
C HIS A 80 12.95 -3.57 2.19
N ILE A 81 11.76 -3.09 1.81
CA ILE A 81 11.33 -3.08 0.42
C ILE A 81 11.81 -1.77 -0.20
N HIS A 82 12.68 -1.89 -1.19
CA HIS A 82 13.19 -0.72 -1.89
C HIS A 82 12.14 -0.12 -2.79
N PHE A 83 11.99 1.18 -2.73
CA PHE A 83 11.10 1.91 -3.61
C PHE A 83 11.73 3.25 -3.99
N TYR A 84 11.27 3.77 -5.10
CA TYR A 84 11.75 5.05 -5.60
C TYR A 84 10.61 6.06 -5.47
N LYS A 85 10.82 7.06 -4.62
CA LYS A 85 9.89 8.16 -4.47
C LYS A 85 10.30 9.30 -5.39
N LYS A 86 9.44 9.67 -6.31
CA LYS A 86 9.66 10.89 -7.09
C LYS A 86 9.57 12.08 -6.16
N THR A 87 10.70 12.78 -6.00
CA THR A 87 10.70 14.03 -5.29
C THR A 87 10.41 15.12 -6.30
N LEU A 88 9.31 15.82 -6.10
CA LEU A 88 9.05 17.03 -6.84
C LEU A 88 9.80 18.15 -6.14
N LEU A 89 10.77 18.66 -6.83
CA LEU A 89 11.48 19.85 -6.38
C LEU A 89 10.76 21.08 -6.86
#